data_15303c1a59e8187944b6908e0f4c4d59
#
_entry.id   15303c1a59e8187944b6908e0f4c4d59
#
_cell.length_a   1.000
_cell.length_b   1.000
_cell.length_c   1.000
_cell.angle_alpha   90.00
_cell.angle_beta   90.00
_cell.angle_gamma   90.00
#
_symmetry.space_group_name_H-M   'P 1'
#
loop_
_entity.id
_entity.type
_entity.pdbx_description
1 polymer ?
#
loop_
_entity_poly.entity_id
_entity_poly.type
_entity_poly.pdbx_seq_one_letter_code
_entity_poly.pdbx_strand_id
1 'polypeptide(L)'
;MDIGTGASCIYPLLGCAQRPWSFIATGTSESLLSMPYLDLAHALADIDPESLKCAKRNVEINDLSSRVNVVARSTGSSLIPLDELALDSIDFTMTNPPFYRSEEELLSSAKRKQRPPYTACTGSKAEMVTPGGELAFVVCILKESCVLRARIQWYSAMFGFLSNLVDFIEQLRSSGIENYAVTEFVQGNKTRRWAIAWSFQPMRPAQHVARGTRSALSKNILPCVTEAEVMSVEIPESIGEFASKITAAIESLDLISWDWDTQAYEGTGRAVDKVWARPWRRRKKREQQTPDERTESSISKSDPRCIFGFKVWIRVSMKEVLVGCRWTEGFDAKAFESFQGFLQSTAAAAANVK
;
A
#
# COMPACT_ATOMS: atom_id res chain seq x y z
N MET A 1 -8.84 9.71 -5.22
CA MET A 1 -9.61 10.68 -4.40
C MET A 1 -8.68 11.40 -3.46
N ASP A 2 -8.83 12.72 -3.33
CA ASP A 2 -8.10 13.56 -2.35
C ASP A 2 -9.09 13.96 -1.25
N ILE A 3 -8.83 13.51 -0.02
CA ILE A 3 -9.71 13.72 1.14
C ILE A 3 -9.20 14.93 1.92
N GLY A 4 -10.03 15.98 1.99
CA GLY A 4 -9.62 17.26 2.59
C GLY A 4 -8.69 18.05 1.67
N THR A 5 -9.13 18.36 0.45
CA THR A 5 -8.29 18.95 -0.61
C THR A 5 -7.78 20.36 -0.28
N GLY A 6 -8.37 21.04 0.70
CA GLY A 6 -8.06 22.43 1.07
C GLY A 6 -8.32 23.43 -0.05
N ALA A 7 -8.03 24.69 0.21
CA ALA A 7 -8.27 25.79 -0.72
C ALA A 7 -7.43 25.69 -2.00
N SER A 8 -6.26 25.09 -1.94
CA SER A 8 -5.34 25.02 -3.09
C SER A 8 -5.69 23.93 -4.10
N CYS A 9 -6.36 22.85 -3.67
CA CYS A 9 -6.57 21.63 -4.48
C CYS A 9 -5.27 21.10 -5.10
N ILE A 10 -4.14 21.25 -4.39
CA ILE A 10 -2.80 21.09 -4.98
C ILE A 10 -2.50 19.66 -5.43
N TYR A 11 -2.93 18.63 -4.69
CA TYR A 11 -2.65 17.25 -5.04
C TYR A 11 -3.37 16.81 -6.32
N PRO A 12 -4.68 17.07 -6.49
CA PRO A 12 -5.36 16.85 -7.78
C PRO A 12 -4.72 17.59 -8.94
N LEU A 13 -4.37 18.88 -8.76
CA LEU A 13 -3.75 19.69 -9.80
C LEU A 13 -2.40 19.12 -10.24
N LEU A 14 -1.50 18.80 -9.30
CA LEU A 14 -0.20 18.20 -9.59
C LEU A 14 -0.34 16.79 -10.18
N GLY A 15 -1.27 15.98 -9.66
CA GLY A 15 -1.52 14.65 -10.17
C GLY A 15 -1.98 14.67 -11.63
N CYS A 16 -2.91 15.57 -11.97
CA CYS A 16 -3.37 15.76 -13.35
C CYS A 16 -2.31 16.34 -14.28
N ALA A 17 -1.43 17.21 -13.79
CA ALA A 17 -0.35 17.78 -14.58
C ALA A 17 0.72 16.73 -14.94
N GLN A 18 0.96 15.75 -14.07
CA GLN A 18 2.01 14.75 -14.26
C GLN A 18 1.54 13.44 -14.86
N ARG A 19 0.24 13.10 -14.72
CA ARG A 19 -0.33 11.83 -15.12
C ARG A 19 -1.72 12.02 -15.73
N PRO A 20 -2.19 11.11 -16.57
CA PRO A 20 -3.54 11.12 -17.12
C PRO A 20 -4.59 10.69 -16.08
N TRP A 21 -4.49 11.19 -14.86
CA TRP A 21 -5.40 10.84 -13.76
C TRP A 21 -6.61 11.78 -13.72
N SER A 22 -7.70 11.27 -13.14
CA SER A 22 -8.85 12.05 -12.73
C SER A 22 -9.00 12.00 -11.23
N PHE A 23 -9.51 13.06 -10.61
CA PHE A 23 -9.64 13.18 -9.17
C PHE A 23 -11.06 13.52 -8.73
N ILE A 24 -11.44 12.98 -7.59
CA ILE A 24 -12.49 13.50 -6.75
C ILE A 24 -11.79 14.18 -5.58
N ALA A 25 -12.01 15.46 -5.44
CA ALA A 25 -11.44 16.31 -4.40
C ALA A 25 -12.55 16.64 -3.40
N THR A 26 -12.47 16.12 -2.17
CA THR A 26 -13.50 16.37 -1.16
C THR A 26 -13.07 17.46 -0.18
N GLY A 27 -14.02 18.29 0.25
CA GLY A 27 -13.82 19.29 1.27
C GLY A 27 -15.17 19.64 1.92
N THR A 28 -15.17 20.18 3.12
CA THR A 28 -16.41 20.47 3.85
C THR A 28 -16.86 21.90 3.69
N SER A 29 -18.18 22.10 3.75
CA SER A 29 -18.84 23.40 3.50
C SER A 29 -19.43 24.07 4.73
N GLU A 30 -19.35 23.47 5.93
CA GLU A 30 -20.07 23.96 7.12
C GLU A 30 -19.16 24.23 8.33
N SER A 31 -19.55 25.23 9.17
CA SER A 31 -18.83 25.64 10.38
C SER A 31 -19.22 24.78 11.60
N LEU A 32 -18.23 24.23 12.30
CA LEU A 32 -18.39 23.41 13.51
C LEU A 32 -18.87 24.19 14.76
N LEU A 33 -19.06 25.50 14.70
CA LEU A 33 -19.27 26.32 15.88
C LEU A 33 -20.66 26.19 16.55
N SER A 34 -21.55 25.32 16.04
CA SER A 34 -22.94 25.30 16.48
C SER A 34 -23.45 24.00 17.10
N MET A 35 -22.62 22.99 17.42
CA MET A 35 -23.14 21.71 17.99
C MET A 35 -22.53 21.31 19.33
N PRO A 36 -23.34 21.21 20.42
CA PRO A 36 -22.83 20.97 21.79
C PRO A 36 -22.55 19.50 22.14
N TYR A 37 -22.92 18.52 21.33
CA TYR A 37 -22.74 17.08 21.62
C TYR A 37 -22.54 16.28 20.33
N LEU A 38 -21.30 16.12 19.89
CA LEU A 38 -21.00 15.24 18.77
C LEU A 38 -19.96 14.18 19.12
N ASP A 39 -20.27 12.96 18.71
CA ASP A 39 -19.34 11.83 18.68
C ASP A 39 -18.08 12.22 17.87
N LEU A 40 -16.90 11.88 18.36
CA LEU A 40 -15.59 12.28 17.80
C LEU A 40 -15.45 12.04 16.29
N ALA A 41 -16.16 11.02 15.78
CA ALA A 41 -16.19 10.65 14.36
C ALA A 41 -16.83 11.72 13.45
N HIS A 42 -17.70 12.58 13.98
CA HIS A 42 -18.46 13.57 13.22
C HIS A 42 -17.78 14.95 13.14
N ALA A 43 -16.76 15.18 13.98
CA ALA A 43 -16.08 16.47 14.12
C ALA A 43 -14.87 16.67 13.17
N LEU A 44 -14.61 15.72 12.29
CA LEU A 44 -13.32 15.59 11.59
C LEU A 44 -13.30 16.14 10.17
N ALA A 45 -14.24 16.97 9.79
CA ALA A 45 -14.30 17.51 8.44
C ALA A 45 -13.84 18.99 8.41
N ASP A 46 -13.00 19.33 7.47
CA ASP A 46 -12.47 20.68 7.25
C ASP A 46 -13.57 21.65 6.81
N ILE A 47 -13.63 22.85 7.41
CA ILE A 47 -14.83 23.69 7.43
C ILE A 47 -14.50 25.09 6.94
N ASP A 48 -14.41 25.25 5.63
CA ASP A 48 -14.33 26.58 5.05
C ASP A 48 -14.99 26.63 3.66
N PRO A 49 -16.19 27.25 3.53
CA PRO A 49 -16.84 27.41 2.23
C PRO A 49 -15.98 28.17 1.21
N GLU A 50 -15.13 29.08 1.69
CA GLU A 50 -14.21 29.82 0.83
C GLU A 50 -13.11 28.91 0.27
N SER A 51 -12.62 27.93 1.06
CA SER A 51 -11.65 26.94 0.59
C SER A 51 -12.19 26.14 -0.59
N LEU A 52 -13.45 25.69 -0.56
CA LEU A 52 -14.06 24.99 -1.69
C LEU A 52 -14.24 25.88 -2.94
N LYS A 53 -14.59 27.15 -2.76
CA LYS A 53 -14.66 28.09 -3.89
C LYS A 53 -13.27 28.30 -4.51
N CYS A 54 -12.25 28.48 -3.67
CA CYS A 54 -10.87 28.61 -4.13
C CYS A 54 -10.40 27.34 -4.85
N ALA A 55 -10.70 26.16 -4.31
CA ALA A 55 -10.37 24.87 -4.94
C ALA A 55 -11.01 24.76 -6.34
N LYS A 56 -12.31 25.03 -6.48
CA LYS A 56 -13.01 25.06 -7.77
C LYS A 56 -12.39 26.03 -8.74
N ARG A 57 -12.13 27.27 -8.30
CA ARG A 57 -11.50 28.30 -9.12
C ARG A 57 -10.10 27.86 -9.60
N ASN A 58 -9.31 27.22 -8.74
CA ASN A 58 -7.99 26.71 -9.11
C ASN A 58 -8.08 25.59 -10.16
N VAL A 59 -9.08 24.72 -10.07
CA VAL A 59 -9.36 23.70 -11.09
C VAL A 59 -9.74 24.34 -12.43
N GLU A 60 -10.62 25.37 -12.43
CA GLU A 60 -11.06 26.10 -13.62
C GLU A 60 -9.90 26.84 -14.29
N ILE A 61 -9.09 27.59 -13.54
CA ILE A 61 -7.93 28.34 -14.05
C ILE A 61 -6.90 27.43 -14.74
N ASN A 62 -6.80 26.16 -14.30
CA ASN A 62 -5.89 25.18 -14.86
C ASN A 62 -6.53 24.30 -15.95
N ASP A 63 -7.74 24.60 -16.41
CA ASP A 63 -8.49 23.84 -17.43
C ASP A 63 -8.68 22.36 -17.06
N LEU A 64 -8.83 22.06 -15.79
CA LEU A 64 -8.94 20.69 -15.27
C LEU A 64 -10.36 20.27 -14.83
N SER A 65 -11.38 21.07 -15.15
CA SER A 65 -12.78 20.82 -14.75
C SER A 65 -13.34 19.49 -15.29
N SER A 66 -12.80 18.96 -16.39
CA SER A 66 -13.17 17.64 -16.93
C SER A 66 -12.52 16.46 -16.21
N ARG A 67 -11.47 16.70 -15.40
CA ARG A 67 -10.65 15.67 -14.72
C ARG A 67 -10.67 15.77 -13.21
N VAL A 68 -11.07 16.90 -12.64
CA VAL A 68 -11.13 17.13 -11.20
C VAL A 68 -12.54 17.53 -10.81
N ASN A 69 -13.22 16.65 -10.07
CA ASN A 69 -14.54 16.91 -9.51
C ASN A 69 -14.40 17.33 -8.03
N VAL A 70 -14.69 18.60 -7.73
CA VAL A 70 -14.65 19.13 -6.36
C VAL A 70 -16.00 18.97 -5.69
N VAL A 71 -16.05 18.12 -4.66
CA VAL A 71 -17.27 17.68 -3.97
C VAL A 71 -17.33 18.27 -2.56
N ALA A 72 -18.39 19.02 -2.27
CA ALA A 72 -18.67 19.50 -0.92
C ALA A 72 -19.14 18.36 -0.02
N ARG A 73 -18.67 18.34 1.22
CA ARG A 73 -19.08 17.38 2.26
C ARG A 73 -19.70 18.11 3.43
N SER A 74 -20.76 17.52 3.99
CA SER A 74 -21.37 18.00 5.22
C SER A 74 -20.73 17.34 6.42
N THR A 75 -20.78 18.00 7.57
CA THR A 75 -20.38 17.44 8.86
C THR A 75 -21.17 16.16 9.12
N GLY A 76 -20.47 15.07 9.47
CA GLY A 76 -21.10 13.77 9.74
C GLY A 76 -21.32 12.89 8.52
N SER A 77 -21.02 13.36 7.31
CA SER A 77 -20.98 12.49 6.12
C SER A 77 -19.69 11.65 6.10
N SER A 78 -19.73 10.52 5.37
CA SER A 78 -18.55 9.69 5.17
C SER A 78 -17.42 10.49 4.52
N LEU A 79 -16.17 10.23 4.90
CA LEU A 79 -14.99 10.86 4.29
C LEU A 79 -14.76 10.36 2.87
N ILE A 80 -15.21 9.12 2.59
CA ILE A 80 -15.04 8.44 1.30
C ILE A 80 -16.41 8.08 0.72
N PRO A 81 -17.07 9.01 0.00
CA PRO A 81 -18.48 8.89 -0.39
C PRO A 81 -18.68 8.10 -1.69
N LEU A 82 -18.15 6.88 -1.83
CA LEU A 82 -18.28 6.11 -3.08
C LEU A 82 -19.72 5.85 -3.47
N ASP A 83 -20.57 5.48 -2.50
CA ASP A 83 -21.98 5.15 -2.75
C ASP A 83 -22.81 6.38 -3.16
N GLU A 84 -22.55 7.51 -2.51
CA GLU A 84 -23.21 8.78 -2.84
C GLU A 84 -22.84 9.29 -4.25
N LEU A 85 -21.63 8.96 -4.70
CA LEU A 85 -21.12 9.32 -6.02
C LEU A 85 -21.38 8.24 -7.08
N ALA A 86 -22.11 7.18 -6.73
CA ALA A 86 -22.39 6.02 -7.57
C ALA A 86 -21.11 5.42 -8.20
N LEU A 87 -20.03 5.30 -7.41
CA LEU A 87 -18.77 4.73 -7.82
C LEU A 87 -18.59 3.32 -7.24
N ASP A 88 -18.35 2.35 -8.10
CA ASP A 88 -18.08 0.97 -7.66
C ASP A 88 -16.71 0.86 -7.00
N SER A 89 -15.69 1.48 -7.59
CA SER A 89 -14.31 1.41 -7.11
C SER A 89 -13.49 2.61 -7.57
N ILE A 90 -12.35 2.84 -6.89
CA ILE A 90 -11.32 3.80 -7.28
C ILE A 90 -9.92 3.24 -7.02
N ASP A 91 -8.92 3.78 -7.71
CA ASP A 91 -7.55 3.29 -7.59
C ASP A 91 -6.93 3.65 -6.24
N PHE A 92 -7.07 4.91 -5.78
CA PHE A 92 -6.49 5.30 -4.49
C PHE A 92 -7.19 6.48 -3.84
N THR A 93 -7.04 6.54 -2.51
CA THR A 93 -7.28 7.75 -1.72
C THR A 93 -5.96 8.33 -1.22
N MET A 94 -5.94 9.65 -1.06
CA MET A 94 -4.85 10.35 -0.40
C MET A 94 -5.40 11.44 0.51
N THR A 95 -4.65 11.78 1.54
CA THR A 95 -4.96 12.90 2.43
C THR A 95 -3.71 13.48 3.05
N ASN A 96 -3.73 14.79 3.22
CA ASN A 96 -2.85 15.50 4.12
C ASN A 96 -3.69 16.00 5.31
N PRO A 97 -3.78 15.25 6.40
CA PRO A 97 -4.73 15.52 7.48
C PRO A 97 -4.35 16.77 8.25
N PRO A 98 -5.30 17.40 8.97
CA PRO A 98 -4.99 18.44 9.94
C PRO A 98 -4.11 17.87 11.04
N PHE A 99 -2.94 18.51 11.29
CA PHE A 99 -1.90 17.94 12.16
C PHE A 99 -2.12 18.15 13.65
N TYR A 100 -2.79 19.26 14.04
CA TYR A 100 -2.87 19.70 15.42
C TYR A 100 -4.21 19.38 16.07
N ARG A 101 -4.18 19.08 17.37
CA ARG A 101 -5.38 18.75 18.17
C ARG A 101 -6.14 19.99 18.63
N SER A 102 -5.43 21.13 18.74
CA SER A 102 -6.00 22.40 19.20
C SER A 102 -5.21 23.58 18.66
N GLU A 103 -5.81 24.78 18.69
CA GLU A 103 -5.11 26.02 18.37
C GLU A 103 -3.93 26.31 19.30
N GLU A 104 -4.02 25.91 20.57
CA GLU A 104 -2.94 26.06 21.55
C GLU A 104 -1.72 25.23 21.16
N GLU A 105 -1.93 24.00 20.69
CA GLU A 105 -0.87 23.13 20.17
C GLU A 105 -0.23 23.73 18.91
N LEU A 106 -1.03 24.23 17.98
CA LEU A 106 -0.58 24.94 16.78
C LEU A 106 0.31 26.14 17.15
N LEU A 107 -0.15 27.01 18.06
CA LEU A 107 0.58 28.20 18.50
C LEU A 107 1.86 27.83 19.25
N SER A 108 1.82 26.83 20.14
CA SER A 108 2.99 26.35 20.87
C SER A 108 4.03 25.74 19.95
N SER A 109 3.61 25.01 18.93
CA SER A 109 4.46 24.44 17.90
C SER A 109 5.12 25.54 17.02
N ALA A 110 4.37 26.59 16.70
CA ALA A 110 4.90 27.74 15.98
C ALA A 110 5.97 28.49 16.78
N LYS A 111 5.76 28.67 18.10
CA LYS A 111 6.72 29.32 19.00
C LYS A 111 8.04 28.54 19.17
N ARG A 112 8.02 27.19 19.06
CA ARG A 112 9.21 26.35 19.11
C ARG A 112 10.08 26.41 17.86
N LYS A 113 9.54 26.90 16.73
CA LYS A 113 10.30 27.06 15.49
C LYS A 113 11.18 28.31 15.58
N GLN A 114 12.49 28.11 15.56
CA GLN A 114 13.50 29.18 15.69
C GLN A 114 13.52 30.17 14.48
N ARG A 115 12.88 29.81 13.36
CA ARG A 115 12.73 30.68 12.18
C ARG A 115 11.33 30.50 11.60
N PRO A 116 10.68 31.56 11.15
CA PRO A 116 9.45 31.44 10.38
C PRO A 116 9.71 30.60 9.12
N PRO A 117 8.73 29.78 8.67
CA PRO A 117 8.88 29.06 7.41
C PRO A 117 9.10 30.04 6.27
N TYR A 118 9.96 29.67 5.30
CA TYR A 118 10.24 30.47 4.10
C TYR A 118 9.00 30.70 3.24
N THR A 119 8.02 29.81 3.32
CA THR A 119 6.71 29.93 2.69
C THR A 119 5.67 30.16 3.78
N ALA A 120 4.83 31.18 3.61
CA ALA A 120 3.66 31.35 4.47
C ALA A 120 2.83 30.06 4.43
N CYS A 121 2.42 29.56 5.60
CA CYS A 121 1.44 28.50 5.66
C CYS A 121 0.14 29.06 5.09
N THR A 122 -0.27 28.61 3.92
CA THR A 122 -1.46 29.07 3.22
C THR A 122 -2.73 28.36 3.69
N GLY A 123 -2.60 27.35 4.56
CA GLY A 123 -3.74 26.66 5.15
C GLY A 123 -4.49 27.54 6.15
N SER A 124 -5.83 27.52 6.08
CA SER A 124 -6.68 28.14 7.08
C SER A 124 -6.47 27.47 8.44
N LYS A 125 -6.85 28.14 9.54
CA LYS A 125 -6.79 27.50 10.88
C LYS A 125 -7.61 26.21 10.91
N ALA A 126 -8.74 26.19 10.22
CA ALA A 126 -9.62 25.03 10.10
C ALA A 126 -8.96 23.86 9.37
N GLU A 127 -8.09 24.11 8.39
CA GLU A 127 -7.31 23.07 7.67
C GLU A 127 -6.18 22.46 8.54
N MET A 128 -5.82 23.08 9.65
CA MET A 128 -4.66 22.67 10.45
C MET A 128 -5.02 22.01 11.78
N VAL A 129 -6.25 22.21 12.29
CA VAL A 129 -6.67 21.78 13.62
C VAL A 129 -7.92 20.91 13.53
N THR A 130 -7.87 19.75 14.17
CA THR A 130 -9.02 18.85 14.31
C THR A 130 -8.99 18.20 15.69
N PRO A 131 -10.15 17.94 16.34
CA PRO A 131 -10.19 17.21 17.60
C PRO A 131 -9.49 15.85 17.48
N GLY A 132 -8.53 15.58 18.36
CA GLY A 132 -7.70 14.38 18.33
C GLY A 132 -6.54 14.40 17.33
N GLY A 133 -6.43 15.43 16.47
CA GLY A 133 -5.32 15.64 15.53
C GLY A 133 -5.30 14.62 14.37
N GLU A 134 -4.16 14.59 13.68
CA GLU A 134 -3.98 13.74 12.47
C GLU A 134 -4.28 12.26 12.73
N LEU A 135 -3.94 11.73 13.91
CA LEU A 135 -4.17 10.33 14.24
C LEU A 135 -5.67 10.00 14.23
N ALA A 136 -6.49 10.80 14.91
CA ALA A 136 -7.93 10.57 14.97
C ALA A 136 -8.56 10.66 13.58
N PHE A 137 -8.14 11.63 12.77
CA PHE A 137 -8.61 11.79 11.40
C PHE A 137 -8.30 10.55 10.55
N VAL A 138 -7.04 10.08 10.54
CA VAL A 138 -6.64 8.92 9.74
C VAL A 138 -7.27 7.62 10.26
N VAL A 139 -7.53 7.52 11.58
CA VAL A 139 -8.29 6.39 12.16
C VAL A 139 -9.73 6.35 11.65
N CYS A 140 -10.38 7.49 11.40
CA CYS A 140 -11.69 7.49 10.76
C CYS A 140 -11.62 6.94 9.34
N ILE A 141 -10.60 7.32 8.56
CA ILE A 141 -10.36 6.73 7.23
C ILE A 141 -10.10 5.22 7.33
N LEU A 142 -9.35 4.76 8.33
CA LEU A 142 -9.13 3.33 8.57
C LEU A 142 -10.46 2.59 8.82
N LYS A 143 -11.34 3.14 9.66
CA LYS A 143 -12.65 2.55 9.93
C LYS A 143 -13.51 2.44 8.66
N GLU A 144 -13.57 3.50 7.86
CA GLU A 144 -14.28 3.47 6.57
C GLU A 144 -13.62 2.47 5.60
N SER A 145 -12.29 2.39 5.60
CA SER A 145 -11.56 1.44 4.77
C SER A 145 -11.86 -0.02 5.12
N CYS A 146 -12.12 -0.33 6.39
CA CYS A 146 -12.53 -1.67 6.82
C CYS A 146 -13.92 -2.07 6.27
N VAL A 147 -14.77 -1.09 5.94
CA VAL A 147 -16.08 -1.31 5.30
C VAL A 147 -15.91 -1.41 3.77
N LEU A 148 -15.24 -0.45 3.16
CA LEU A 148 -15.08 -0.34 1.71
C LEU A 148 -14.11 -1.38 1.12
N ARG A 149 -13.11 -1.79 1.90
CA ARG A 149 -12.13 -2.84 1.58
C ARG A 149 -11.53 -2.71 0.17
N ALA A 150 -11.71 -3.73 -0.67
CA ALA A 150 -11.14 -3.83 -2.01
C ALA A 150 -11.78 -2.90 -3.06
N ARG A 151 -12.82 -2.15 -2.72
CA ARG A 151 -13.37 -1.09 -3.57
C ARG A 151 -12.38 0.04 -3.79
N ILE A 152 -11.38 0.16 -2.92
CA ILE A 152 -10.25 1.08 -3.09
C ILE A 152 -8.98 0.25 -3.12
N GLN A 153 -8.20 0.41 -4.18
CA GLN A 153 -7.00 -0.39 -4.37
C GLN A 153 -5.93 -0.02 -3.31
N TRP A 154 -5.73 1.28 -3.08
CA TRP A 154 -4.81 1.78 -2.05
C TRP A 154 -5.41 2.96 -1.29
N TYR A 155 -5.44 2.87 0.01
CA TYR A 155 -5.69 3.98 0.92
C TYR A 155 -4.36 4.60 1.30
N SER A 156 -4.27 5.93 1.39
CA SER A 156 -3.03 6.56 1.84
C SER A 156 -3.26 7.83 2.65
N ALA A 157 -2.35 8.09 3.58
CA ALA A 157 -2.36 9.27 4.43
C ALA A 157 -0.95 9.76 4.72
N MET A 158 -0.80 11.07 4.92
CA MET A 158 0.43 11.67 5.41
C MET A 158 0.36 11.87 6.93
N PHE A 159 1.52 11.81 7.59
CA PHE A 159 1.70 12.10 9.02
C PHE A 159 2.77 13.16 9.23
N GLY A 160 2.47 14.10 10.11
CA GLY A 160 3.39 15.12 10.56
C GLY A 160 4.26 14.68 11.74
N PHE A 161 3.80 13.70 12.53
CA PHE A 161 4.47 13.20 13.72
C PHE A 161 4.71 11.70 13.65
N LEU A 162 5.97 11.29 13.91
CA LEU A 162 6.36 9.88 13.88
C LEU A 162 5.61 9.05 14.94
N SER A 163 5.34 9.61 16.13
CA SER A 163 4.57 8.91 17.17
C SER A 163 3.18 8.50 16.68
N ASN A 164 2.47 9.43 16.01
CA ASN A 164 1.13 9.16 15.50
C ASN A 164 1.15 8.09 14.38
N LEU A 165 2.19 8.09 13.54
CA LEU A 165 2.37 7.02 12.55
C LEU A 165 2.58 5.66 13.21
N VAL A 166 3.39 5.58 14.29
CA VAL A 166 3.61 4.33 15.03
C VAL A 166 2.30 3.81 15.61
N ASP A 167 1.56 4.67 16.32
CA ASP A 167 0.26 4.33 16.91
C ASP A 167 -0.76 3.90 15.83
N PHE A 168 -0.72 4.53 14.66
CA PHE A 168 -1.58 4.17 13.54
C PHE A 168 -1.22 2.79 12.96
N ILE A 169 0.07 2.47 12.82
CA ILE A 169 0.51 1.15 12.32
C ILE A 169 0.10 0.04 13.26
N GLU A 170 0.12 0.28 14.57
CA GLU A 170 -0.38 -0.69 15.55
C GLU A 170 -1.88 -0.95 15.38
N GLN A 171 -2.68 0.10 15.17
CA GLN A 171 -4.12 -0.04 14.89
C GLN A 171 -4.38 -0.74 13.56
N LEU A 172 -3.59 -0.44 12.53
CA LEU A 172 -3.68 -1.09 11.22
C LEU A 172 -3.46 -2.60 11.34
N ARG A 173 -2.39 -3.00 12.04
CA ARG A 173 -2.08 -4.42 12.30
C ARG A 173 -3.13 -5.10 13.18
N SER A 174 -3.63 -4.42 14.19
CA SER A 174 -4.72 -4.92 15.05
C SER A 174 -6.01 -5.15 14.26
N SER A 175 -6.21 -4.40 13.16
CA SER A 175 -7.30 -4.60 12.21
C SER A 175 -7.02 -5.72 11.19
N GLY A 176 -5.90 -6.45 11.32
CA GLY A 176 -5.51 -7.55 10.42
C GLY A 176 -5.00 -7.08 9.05
N ILE A 177 -4.57 -5.83 8.93
CA ILE A 177 -4.07 -5.28 7.67
C ILE A 177 -2.54 -5.29 7.67
N GLU A 178 -1.95 -6.24 6.94
CA GLU A 178 -0.50 -6.41 6.83
C GLU A 178 0.06 -5.96 5.47
N ASN A 179 -0.81 -5.66 4.49
CA ASN A 179 -0.39 -5.12 3.20
C ASN A 179 -0.37 -3.60 3.26
N TYR A 180 0.74 -3.05 3.70
CA TYR A 180 0.95 -1.60 3.78
C TYR A 180 2.36 -1.21 3.35
N ALA A 181 2.54 0.08 3.05
CA ALA A 181 3.79 0.68 2.67
C ALA A 181 4.03 1.95 3.48
N VAL A 182 5.27 2.22 3.86
CA VAL A 182 5.66 3.41 4.63
C VAL A 182 6.85 4.08 3.96
N THR A 183 6.80 5.40 3.84
CA THR A 183 7.93 6.19 3.36
C THR A 183 8.15 7.44 4.19
N GLU A 184 9.38 7.92 4.22
CA GLU A 184 9.78 9.16 4.89
C GLU A 184 10.08 10.22 3.82
N PHE A 185 9.53 11.41 4.02
CA PHE A 185 9.87 12.59 3.24
C PHE A 185 10.76 13.51 4.07
N VAL A 186 11.87 13.91 3.50
CA VAL A 186 12.80 14.87 4.12
C VAL A 186 12.75 16.15 3.31
N GLN A 187 12.21 17.19 3.92
CA GLN A 187 12.12 18.52 3.32
C GLN A 187 13.19 19.45 3.93
N GLY A 188 14.14 19.87 3.14
CA GLY A 188 15.29 20.61 3.62
C GLY A 188 16.13 19.76 4.58
N ASN A 189 16.68 20.40 5.63
CA ASN A 189 17.62 19.71 6.54
C ASN A 189 16.94 19.09 7.77
N LYS A 190 15.74 19.52 8.15
CA LYS A 190 15.15 19.16 9.47
C LYS A 190 13.68 18.74 9.44
N THR A 191 12.91 19.16 8.45
CA THR A 191 11.49 18.84 8.41
C THR A 191 11.28 17.44 7.84
N ARG A 192 10.69 16.56 8.65
CA ARG A 192 10.32 15.21 8.24
C ARG A 192 8.83 15.07 8.22
N ARG A 193 8.35 14.29 7.27
CA ARG A 193 6.97 13.85 7.11
C ARG A 193 6.99 12.38 6.72
N TRP A 194 5.91 11.70 6.96
CA TRP A 194 5.79 10.29 6.63
C TRP A 194 4.49 10.08 5.86
N ALA A 195 4.52 9.15 4.92
CA ALA A 195 3.29 8.65 4.31
C ALA A 195 3.16 7.17 4.59
N ILE A 196 1.93 6.76 4.83
CA ILE A 196 1.52 5.37 4.90
C ILE A 196 0.48 5.10 3.82
N ALA A 197 0.57 3.93 3.21
CA ALA A 197 -0.48 3.41 2.34
C ALA A 197 -0.81 1.99 2.76
N TRP A 198 -2.09 1.59 2.65
CA TRP A 198 -2.54 0.23 2.95
C TRP A 198 -3.57 -0.26 1.94
N SER A 199 -3.67 -1.59 1.81
CA SER A 199 -4.54 -2.23 0.86
C SER A 199 -5.15 -3.52 1.42
N PHE A 200 -6.40 -3.78 1.03
CA PHE A 200 -7.08 -5.05 1.28
C PHE A 200 -6.94 -6.03 0.11
N GLN A 201 -6.22 -5.64 -0.93
CA GLN A 201 -5.96 -6.48 -2.09
C GLN A 201 -4.71 -7.34 -1.89
N PRO A 202 -4.61 -8.49 -2.59
CA PRO A 202 -3.49 -9.41 -2.41
C PRO A 202 -2.19 -8.95 -3.05
N MET A 203 -2.23 -8.00 -3.98
CA MET A 203 -1.04 -7.52 -4.69
C MET A 203 -0.08 -6.78 -3.76
N ARG A 204 1.19 -7.18 -3.77
CA ARG A 204 2.24 -6.64 -2.92
C ARG A 204 3.11 -5.64 -3.68
N PRO A 205 3.40 -4.47 -3.11
CA PRO A 205 4.33 -3.52 -3.73
C PRO A 205 5.77 -4.05 -3.69
N ALA A 206 6.62 -3.50 -4.54
CA ALA A 206 8.06 -3.77 -4.47
C ALA A 206 8.62 -3.36 -3.10
N GLN A 207 9.63 -4.08 -2.61
CA GLN A 207 10.18 -3.86 -1.27
C GLN A 207 10.66 -2.41 -1.06
N HIS A 208 11.33 -1.83 -2.05
CA HIS A 208 11.79 -0.43 -1.97
C HIS A 208 10.63 0.58 -1.92
N VAL A 209 9.46 0.24 -2.48
CA VAL A 209 8.24 1.05 -2.37
C VAL A 209 7.60 0.85 -1.01
N ALA A 210 7.48 -0.42 -0.56
CA ALA A 210 6.82 -0.75 0.70
C ALA A 210 7.58 -0.24 1.93
N ARG A 211 8.92 -0.23 1.89
CA ARG A 211 9.79 0.05 3.04
C ARG A 211 10.61 1.33 2.88
N GLY A 212 10.42 2.06 1.77
CA GLY A 212 11.28 3.19 1.39
C GLY A 212 12.70 2.75 1.01
N THR A 213 13.46 3.63 0.35
CA THR A 213 14.83 3.36 -0.08
C THR A 213 15.86 3.60 1.00
N ARG A 214 15.57 4.51 1.94
CA ARG A 214 16.45 4.90 3.06
C ARG A 214 15.62 5.18 4.29
N SER A 215 14.96 4.17 4.82
CA SER A 215 14.12 4.36 5.99
C SER A 215 14.95 4.51 7.24
N ALA A 216 14.83 5.67 7.91
CA ALA A 216 15.27 5.86 9.29
C ALA A 216 14.29 5.25 10.31
N LEU A 217 13.20 4.64 9.82
CA LEU A 217 12.16 4.05 10.65
C LEU A 217 12.65 2.77 11.34
N SER A 218 12.18 2.55 12.53
CA SER A 218 12.47 1.32 13.29
C SER A 218 11.94 0.08 12.55
N LYS A 219 12.72 -1.01 12.56
CA LYS A 219 12.38 -2.24 11.84
C LYS A 219 11.02 -2.83 12.24
N ASN A 220 10.58 -2.60 13.48
CA ASN A 220 9.33 -3.13 14.02
C ASN A 220 8.07 -2.48 13.42
N ILE A 221 8.16 -1.28 12.86
CA ILE A 221 7.03 -0.59 12.21
C ILE A 221 7.02 -0.73 10.68
N LEU A 222 8.11 -1.23 10.10
CA LEU A 222 8.16 -1.48 8.67
C LEU A 222 7.29 -2.69 8.30
N PRO A 223 6.67 -2.69 7.09
CA PRO A 223 5.95 -3.86 6.58
C PRO A 223 6.87 -5.06 6.45
N CYS A 224 6.29 -6.25 6.30
CA CYS A 224 7.06 -7.48 6.09
C CYS A 224 7.97 -7.37 4.85
N VAL A 225 9.06 -8.12 4.89
CA VAL A 225 9.99 -8.22 3.75
C VAL A 225 9.27 -8.95 2.62
N THR A 226 9.32 -8.38 1.42
CA THR A 226 8.70 -8.96 0.21
C THR A 226 9.71 -9.39 -0.84
N GLU A 227 11.01 -9.19 -0.61
CA GLU A 227 12.09 -9.54 -1.53
C GLU A 227 13.28 -10.08 -0.75
N ALA A 228 13.87 -11.18 -1.22
CA ALA A 228 15.00 -11.81 -0.57
C ALA A 228 15.99 -12.37 -1.60
N GLU A 229 17.28 -12.17 -1.33
CA GLU A 229 18.36 -12.94 -1.94
C GLU A 229 18.50 -14.22 -1.11
N VAL A 230 18.22 -15.36 -1.72
CA VAL A 230 18.16 -16.64 -1.01
C VAL A 230 19.49 -17.39 -1.08
N MET A 231 20.29 -17.13 -2.11
CA MET A 231 21.58 -17.79 -2.29
C MET A 231 22.52 -16.96 -3.15
N SER A 232 23.81 -16.96 -2.79
CA SER A 232 24.94 -16.58 -3.63
C SER A 232 25.79 -17.82 -3.92
N VAL A 233 26.18 -18.02 -5.17
CA VAL A 233 27.04 -19.12 -5.60
C VAL A 233 28.21 -18.55 -6.43
N GLU A 234 29.34 -19.23 -6.42
CA GLU A 234 30.42 -18.97 -7.38
C GLU A 234 29.88 -19.15 -8.81
N ILE A 235 30.48 -18.46 -9.77
CA ILE A 235 30.03 -18.51 -11.16
C ILE A 235 30.12 -19.96 -11.66
N PRO A 236 28.98 -20.62 -12.00
CA PRO A 236 28.99 -21.98 -12.52
C PRO A 236 29.57 -22.02 -13.93
N GLU A 237 30.04 -23.18 -14.38
CA GLU A 237 30.58 -23.38 -15.74
C GLU A 237 29.57 -22.95 -16.82
N SER A 238 28.28 -23.19 -16.59
CA SER A 238 27.17 -22.76 -17.45
C SER A 238 26.05 -22.13 -16.65
N ILE A 239 25.87 -20.82 -16.82
CA ILE A 239 24.75 -20.07 -16.20
C ILE A 239 23.42 -20.55 -16.78
N GLY A 240 23.37 -20.87 -18.06
CA GLY A 240 22.17 -21.38 -18.72
C GLY A 240 21.72 -22.72 -18.14
N GLU A 241 22.64 -23.67 -17.88
CA GLU A 241 22.30 -24.94 -17.25
C GLU A 241 21.89 -24.77 -15.80
N PHE A 242 22.55 -23.91 -15.06
CA PHE A 242 22.17 -23.57 -13.68
C PHE A 242 20.75 -23.01 -13.63
N ALA A 243 20.43 -22.03 -14.49
CA ALA A 243 19.09 -21.46 -14.59
C ALA A 243 18.04 -22.50 -15.00
N SER A 244 18.37 -23.34 -15.98
CA SER A 244 17.46 -24.40 -16.47
C SER A 244 17.12 -25.41 -15.37
N LYS A 245 18.07 -25.79 -14.50
CA LYS A 245 17.80 -26.69 -13.36
C LYS A 245 16.83 -26.06 -12.35
N ILE A 246 16.98 -24.76 -12.07
CA ILE A 246 16.08 -24.03 -11.17
C ILE A 246 14.68 -23.93 -11.78
N THR A 247 14.60 -23.54 -13.06
CA THR A 247 13.34 -23.43 -13.80
C THR A 247 12.60 -24.74 -13.86
N ALA A 248 13.27 -25.83 -14.22
CA ALA A 248 12.67 -27.18 -14.27
C ALA A 248 12.12 -27.62 -12.91
N ALA A 249 12.80 -27.29 -11.81
CA ALA A 249 12.30 -27.58 -10.46
C ALA A 249 11.03 -26.80 -10.13
N ILE A 250 10.92 -25.54 -10.56
CA ILE A 250 9.72 -24.72 -10.38
C ILE A 250 8.58 -25.19 -11.29
N GLU A 251 8.86 -25.52 -12.55
CA GLU A 251 7.89 -26.06 -13.52
C GLU A 251 7.29 -27.39 -13.05
N SER A 252 8.03 -28.16 -12.27
CA SER A 252 7.53 -29.42 -11.70
C SER A 252 6.47 -29.23 -10.61
N LEU A 253 6.26 -28.00 -10.13
CA LEU A 253 5.26 -27.66 -9.13
C LEU A 253 3.87 -27.55 -9.74
N ASP A 254 2.85 -27.72 -8.90
CA ASP A 254 1.44 -27.59 -9.27
C ASP A 254 0.99 -26.11 -9.27
N LEU A 255 1.52 -25.34 -10.22
CA LEU A 255 1.29 -23.91 -10.31
C LEU A 255 0.03 -23.59 -11.13
N ILE A 256 -0.62 -22.46 -10.85
CA ILE A 256 -1.67 -21.87 -11.70
C ILE A 256 -1.03 -21.38 -13.01
N SER A 257 0.12 -20.71 -12.87
CA SER A 257 0.88 -20.18 -14.01
C SER A 257 2.35 -20.10 -13.67
N TRP A 258 3.19 -20.26 -14.67
CA TRP A 258 4.62 -19.99 -14.64
C TRP A 258 5.05 -19.45 -15.99
N ASP A 259 5.73 -18.33 -15.98
CA ASP A 259 6.32 -17.69 -17.13
C ASP A 259 7.78 -17.35 -16.85
N TRP A 260 8.71 -17.75 -17.73
CA TRP A 260 10.14 -17.56 -17.57
C TRP A 260 10.75 -16.85 -18.77
N ASP A 261 11.36 -15.70 -18.51
CA ASP A 261 12.18 -14.98 -19.49
C ASP A 261 13.63 -15.48 -19.42
N THR A 262 14.06 -16.20 -20.44
CA THR A 262 15.42 -16.74 -20.54
C THR A 262 16.49 -15.70 -20.78
N GLN A 263 16.13 -14.52 -21.32
CA GLN A 263 17.08 -13.44 -21.57
C GLN A 263 17.31 -12.61 -20.30
N ALA A 264 16.24 -12.33 -19.57
CA ALA A 264 16.31 -11.58 -18.33
C ALA A 264 16.70 -12.45 -17.12
N TYR A 265 16.65 -13.79 -17.26
CA TYR A 265 16.77 -14.74 -16.13
C TYR A 265 15.80 -14.43 -14.99
N GLU A 266 14.55 -14.14 -15.38
CA GLU A 266 13.48 -13.83 -14.44
C GLU A 266 12.21 -14.63 -14.76
N GLY A 267 11.47 -15.03 -13.72
CA GLY A 267 10.18 -15.69 -13.93
C GLY A 267 9.15 -15.30 -12.91
N THR A 268 7.88 -15.39 -13.31
CA THR A 268 6.72 -15.11 -12.46
C THR A 268 5.83 -16.33 -12.35
N GLY A 269 5.41 -16.66 -11.13
CA GLY A 269 4.56 -17.80 -10.85
C GLY A 269 3.41 -17.48 -9.91
N ARG A 270 2.32 -18.24 -10.02
CA ARG A 270 1.14 -18.16 -9.16
C ARG A 270 0.73 -19.54 -8.68
N ALA A 271 0.38 -19.66 -7.41
CA ALA A 271 0.05 -20.91 -6.77
C ALA A 271 -1.24 -20.81 -5.95
N VAL A 272 -1.97 -21.92 -5.88
CA VAL A 272 -3.19 -22.06 -5.07
C VAL A 272 -2.91 -22.37 -3.60
N ASP A 273 -1.69 -22.83 -3.27
CA ASP A 273 -1.25 -23.21 -1.93
C ASP A 273 0.29 -23.30 -1.92
N LYS A 274 0.88 -23.73 -0.81
CA LYS A 274 2.32 -24.04 -0.67
C LYS A 274 2.69 -25.33 -1.43
N VAL A 275 2.56 -25.29 -2.76
CA VAL A 275 2.68 -26.44 -3.66
C VAL A 275 4.09 -27.08 -3.64
N TRP A 276 5.11 -26.35 -3.20
CA TRP A 276 6.47 -26.83 -2.99
C TRP A 276 6.65 -27.59 -1.66
N ALA A 277 5.69 -27.53 -0.74
CA ALA A 277 5.80 -28.11 0.57
C ALA A 277 5.46 -29.61 0.59
N ARG A 278 6.14 -30.36 1.49
CA ARG A 278 5.91 -31.81 1.66
C ARG A 278 4.45 -32.19 1.93
N PRO A 279 3.68 -31.43 2.76
CA PRO A 279 2.28 -31.76 3.01
C PRO A 279 1.42 -31.74 1.74
N TRP A 280 1.61 -30.76 0.86
CA TRP A 280 0.91 -30.68 -0.43
C TRP A 280 1.18 -31.92 -1.28
N ARG A 281 2.46 -32.25 -1.50
CA ARG A 281 2.87 -33.42 -2.30
C ARG A 281 2.31 -34.73 -1.76
N ARG A 282 2.26 -34.91 -0.41
CA ARG A 282 1.66 -36.08 0.21
C ARG A 282 0.15 -36.15 0.01
N ARG A 283 -0.57 -35.01 0.13
CA ARG A 283 -2.00 -34.91 -0.10
C ARG A 283 -2.32 -35.30 -1.54
N LYS A 284 -1.65 -34.71 -2.50
CA LYS A 284 -1.85 -34.98 -3.93
C LYS A 284 -1.58 -36.45 -4.30
N LYS A 285 -0.54 -37.05 -3.73
CA LYS A 285 -0.24 -38.46 -3.94
C LYS A 285 -1.34 -39.41 -3.37
N ARG A 286 -1.97 -39.04 -2.26
CA ARG A 286 -3.12 -39.80 -1.71
C ARG A 286 -4.35 -39.67 -2.60
N GLU A 287 -4.67 -38.48 -3.07
CA GLU A 287 -5.79 -38.20 -3.98
C GLU A 287 -5.67 -38.98 -5.30
N GLN A 288 -4.46 -39.18 -5.78
CA GLN A 288 -4.19 -40.00 -6.98
C GLN A 288 -4.31 -41.50 -6.74
N GLN A 289 -4.21 -41.97 -5.49
CA GLN A 289 -4.26 -43.41 -5.13
C GLN A 289 -5.66 -43.89 -4.74
N THR A 290 -6.63 -43.00 -4.53
CA THR A 290 -8.04 -43.31 -4.28
C THR A 290 -8.90 -42.81 -5.42
N PRO A 291 -9.13 -43.62 -6.48
CA PRO A 291 -10.10 -43.28 -7.50
C PRO A 291 -11.47 -43.78 -7.01
N ASP A 292 -12.16 -43.01 -6.16
CA ASP A 292 -13.54 -43.34 -5.81
C ASP A 292 -14.43 -42.11 -5.84
N GLU A 293 -15.49 -42.29 -6.61
CA GLU A 293 -16.78 -41.58 -6.64
C GLU A 293 -16.77 -40.09 -6.27
N ARG A 294 -16.28 -39.25 -7.16
CA ARG A 294 -16.63 -37.84 -7.15
C ARG A 294 -18.04 -37.68 -7.78
N THR A 295 -19.02 -37.57 -6.92
CA THR A 295 -20.28 -36.89 -7.23
C THR A 295 -19.92 -35.59 -7.94
N GLU A 296 -20.33 -35.44 -9.20
CA GLU A 296 -20.25 -34.20 -9.96
C GLU A 296 -21.11 -33.13 -9.28
N SER A 297 -20.62 -32.52 -8.21
CA SER A 297 -21.10 -31.24 -7.79
C SER A 297 -20.56 -30.21 -8.77
N SER A 298 -21.45 -29.64 -9.55
CA SER A 298 -21.24 -28.54 -10.47
C SER A 298 -20.70 -27.31 -9.75
N ILE A 299 -19.41 -27.32 -9.45
CA ILE A 299 -18.67 -26.13 -9.04
C ILE A 299 -18.35 -25.40 -10.34
N SER A 300 -18.98 -24.24 -10.53
CA SER A 300 -18.62 -23.28 -11.57
C SER A 300 -17.10 -23.16 -11.62
N LYS A 301 -16.52 -23.29 -12.81
CA LYS A 301 -15.10 -23.07 -13.10
C LYS A 301 -14.77 -21.59 -12.89
N SER A 302 -14.78 -21.10 -11.64
CA SER A 302 -14.07 -19.87 -11.30
C SER A 302 -12.59 -20.16 -11.37
N ASP A 303 -11.83 -19.29 -12.01
CA ASP A 303 -10.37 -19.36 -12.02
C ASP A 303 -9.83 -19.66 -10.62
N PRO A 304 -8.90 -20.60 -10.45
CA PRO A 304 -8.39 -20.99 -9.16
C PRO A 304 -7.78 -19.74 -8.48
N ARG A 305 -8.30 -19.40 -7.31
CA ARG A 305 -7.86 -18.22 -6.57
C ARG A 305 -6.38 -18.35 -6.22
N CYS A 306 -5.57 -17.43 -6.69
CA CYS A 306 -4.17 -17.34 -6.30
C CYS A 306 -4.04 -16.99 -4.81
N ILE A 307 -3.31 -17.82 -4.07
CA ILE A 307 -2.97 -17.56 -2.66
C ILE A 307 -1.56 -17.01 -2.53
N PHE A 308 -0.67 -17.40 -3.45
CA PHE A 308 0.73 -16.99 -3.42
C PHE A 308 1.25 -16.72 -4.84
N GLY A 309 1.53 -15.45 -5.13
CA GLY A 309 2.24 -15.05 -6.33
C GLY A 309 3.69 -14.68 -6.02
N PHE A 310 4.59 -15.03 -6.92
CA PHE A 310 6.02 -14.81 -6.73
C PHE A 310 6.73 -14.46 -8.03
N LYS A 311 7.87 -13.78 -7.90
CA LYS A 311 8.86 -13.60 -8.94
C LYS A 311 10.16 -14.23 -8.48
N VAL A 312 10.86 -14.95 -9.35
CA VAL A 312 12.22 -15.46 -9.14
C VAL A 312 13.15 -14.77 -10.11
N TRP A 313 14.36 -14.49 -9.69
CA TRP A 313 15.38 -13.89 -10.54
C TRP A 313 16.77 -14.48 -10.26
N ILE A 314 17.61 -14.51 -11.30
CA ILE A 314 19.03 -14.87 -11.22
C ILE A 314 19.83 -13.68 -11.74
N ARG A 315 20.70 -13.11 -10.92
CA ARG A 315 21.55 -11.97 -11.27
C ARG A 315 23.00 -12.42 -11.32
N VAL A 316 23.64 -12.12 -12.42
CA VAL A 316 25.06 -12.48 -12.65
C VAL A 316 25.92 -11.25 -12.41
N SER A 317 26.90 -11.37 -11.53
CA SER A 317 27.95 -10.38 -11.31
C SER A 317 29.29 -10.92 -11.80
N MET A 318 30.35 -10.12 -11.72
CA MET A 318 31.73 -10.56 -12.05
C MET A 318 32.29 -11.60 -11.07
N LYS A 319 31.71 -11.78 -9.91
CA LYS A 319 32.25 -12.64 -8.84
C LYS A 319 31.34 -13.78 -8.45
N GLU A 320 30.05 -13.61 -8.61
CA GLU A 320 29.05 -14.51 -8.08
C GLU A 320 27.75 -14.44 -8.87
N VAL A 321 26.93 -15.47 -8.74
CA VAL A 321 25.57 -15.54 -9.22
C VAL A 321 24.63 -15.50 -8.02
N LEU A 322 23.73 -14.53 -7.99
CA LEU A 322 22.73 -14.34 -6.96
C LEU A 322 21.36 -14.88 -7.40
N VAL A 323 20.76 -15.71 -6.57
CA VAL A 323 19.37 -16.19 -6.75
C VAL A 323 18.51 -15.49 -5.73
N GLY A 324 17.40 -14.92 -6.19
CA GLY A 324 16.46 -14.25 -5.32
C GLY A 324 15.02 -14.42 -5.72
N CYS A 325 14.13 -14.00 -4.84
CA CYS A 325 12.71 -14.03 -5.09
C CYS A 325 11.99 -12.84 -4.47
N ARG A 326 10.82 -12.54 -5.02
CA ARG A 326 9.93 -11.51 -4.54
C ARG A 326 8.52 -12.07 -4.40
N TRP A 327 7.87 -11.74 -3.31
CA TRP A 327 6.46 -12.00 -3.08
C TRP A 327 5.62 -10.92 -3.76
N THR A 328 4.79 -11.31 -4.71
CA THR A 328 4.02 -10.38 -5.55
C THR A 328 2.54 -10.38 -5.24
N GLU A 329 1.99 -11.48 -4.69
CA GLU A 329 0.57 -11.61 -4.42
C GLU A 329 0.33 -12.54 -3.22
N GLY A 330 -0.64 -12.18 -2.37
CA GLY A 330 -1.07 -13.01 -1.23
C GLY A 330 -0.95 -12.33 0.13
N PHE A 331 -1.42 -13.02 1.17
CA PHE A 331 -1.48 -12.49 2.54
C PHE A 331 -0.64 -13.28 3.57
N ASP A 332 -0.12 -14.46 3.21
CA ASP A 332 0.64 -15.32 4.13
C ASP A 332 2.15 -15.12 3.99
N ALA A 333 2.73 -14.31 4.89
CA ALA A 333 4.18 -14.10 4.95
C ALA A 333 4.96 -15.41 5.20
N LYS A 334 4.37 -16.37 5.94
CA LYS A 334 4.98 -17.69 6.18
C LYS A 334 5.05 -18.53 4.90
N ALA A 335 4.15 -18.30 3.93
CA ALA A 335 4.26 -18.92 2.62
C ALA A 335 5.51 -18.40 1.89
N PHE A 336 5.79 -17.11 1.96
CA PHE A 336 6.99 -16.52 1.37
C PHE A 336 8.27 -17.03 2.02
N GLU A 337 8.36 -17.09 3.34
CA GLU A 337 9.51 -17.68 4.05
C GLU A 337 9.73 -19.16 3.65
N SER A 338 8.65 -19.93 3.57
CA SER A 338 8.71 -21.33 3.13
C SER A 338 9.17 -21.47 1.68
N PHE A 339 8.76 -20.53 0.80
CA PHE A 339 9.19 -20.52 -0.59
C PHE A 339 10.67 -20.16 -0.74
N GLN A 340 11.18 -19.23 0.06
CA GLN A 340 12.62 -18.93 0.13
C GLN A 340 13.44 -20.18 0.44
N GLY A 341 13.03 -20.97 1.44
CA GLY A 341 13.70 -22.22 1.79
C GLY A 341 13.67 -23.27 0.66
N PHE A 342 12.54 -23.38 -0.05
CA PHE A 342 12.45 -24.21 -1.25
C PHE A 342 13.43 -23.75 -2.33
N LEU A 343 13.43 -22.46 -2.66
CA LEU A 343 14.27 -21.91 -3.71
C LEU A 343 15.75 -22.01 -3.36
N GLN A 344 16.12 -21.78 -2.11
CA GLN A 344 17.49 -21.96 -1.61
C GLN A 344 17.97 -23.40 -1.79
N SER A 345 17.16 -24.38 -1.38
CA SER A 345 17.48 -25.79 -1.54
C SER A 345 17.62 -26.18 -3.02
N THR A 346 16.77 -25.63 -3.88
CA THR A 346 16.79 -25.86 -5.32
C THR A 346 18.05 -25.26 -5.96
N ALA A 347 18.42 -24.04 -5.60
CA ALA A 347 19.61 -23.38 -6.09
C ALA A 347 20.89 -24.11 -5.64
N ALA A 348 20.95 -24.59 -4.39
CA ALA A 348 22.05 -25.39 -3.88
C ALA A 348 22.23 -26.70 -4.65
N ALA A 349 21.14 -27.39 -4.93
CA ALA A 349 21.16 -28.61 -5.73
C ALA A 349 21.60 -28.34 -7.19
N ALA A 350 21.17 -27.22 -7.78
CA ALA A 350 21.54 -26.81 -9.12
C ALA A 350 23.03 -26.46 -9.25
N ALA A 351 23.61 -25.88 -8.22
CA ALA A 351 25.04 -25.54 -8.11
C ALA A 351 25.94 -26.72 -7.73
N ASN A 352 25.38 -27.93 -7.50
CA ASN A 352 26.11 -29.08 -6.97
C ASN A 352 26.83 -28.82 -5.62
N VAL A 353 26.37 -27.85 -4.84
CA VAL A 353 26.86 -27.57 -3.50
C VAL A 353 26.23 -28.59 -2.55
N LYS A 354 27.08 -29.43 -1.93
CA LYS A 354 26.65 -30.40 -0.91
C LYS A 354 26.47 -29.76 0.45
#